data_ba2a3c4b452542c9a6b78b903c73c2f3
#
_entry.id   ba2a3c4b452542c9a6b78b903c73c2f3
#
_cell.length_a   1.000
_cell.length_b   1.000
_cell.length_c   1.000
_cell.angle_alpha   90.00
_cell.angle_beta   90.00
_cell.angle_gamma   90.00
#
_symmetry.space_group_name_H-M   'P 1'
#
loop_
_entity.id
_entity.type
_entity.pdbx_description
1 polymer ?
#
loop_
_entity_poly.entity_id
_entity_poly.type
_entity_poly.pdbx_seq_one_letter_code
_entity_poly.pdbx_strand_id
1 'polypeptide(L)'
;MLLLRAREKMMERFRPLITAHGLTEQQWRVIRALNEHGPMEPRHISDICTISSPSMAGVLARMESMELVTKERFAEDQRRVLVSLTETSVELVRVISKDLEAHYRELERKVGPEIVERVYRAVDDLLAGLEEEDE
;
A
#
# COMPACT_ATOMS: atom_id res chain seq x y z
N MET A 1 -6.86 14.39 -14.80
CA MET A 1 -7.18 15.28 -13.66
C MET A 1 -8.27 14.75 -12.74
N LEU A 2 -9.39 14.18 -13.26
CA LEU A 2 -10.48 13.65 -12.42
C LEU A 2 -10.05 12.50 -11.51
N LEU A 3 -9.27 11.56 -12.00
CA LEU A 3 -8.77 10.44 -11.20
C LEU A 3 -7.88 10.93 -10.04
N LEU A 4 -7.02 11.91 -10.30
CA LEU A 4 -6.19 12.50 -9.26
C LEU A 4 -7.02 13.20 -8.20
N ARG A 5 -8.03 13.96 -8.60
CA ARG A 5 -8.95 14.62 -7.65
C ARG A 5 -9.72 13.62 -6.80
N ALA A 6 -10.23 12.55 -7.43
CA ALA A 6 -10.95 11.50 -6.72
C ALA A 6 -10.04 10.82 -5.69
N ARG A 7 -8.82 10.47 -6.09
CA ARG A 7 -7.81 9.89 -5.20
C ARG A 7 -7.54 10.80 -4.00
N GLU A 8 -7.26 12.08 -4.25
CA GLU A 8 -6.96 13.03 -3.17
C GLU A 8 -8.15 13.19 -2.21
N LYS A 9 -9.36 13.27 -2.72
CA LYS A 9 -10.57 13.36 -1.90
C LYS A 9 -10.79 12.13 -1.02
N MET A 10 -10.49 10.95 -1.53
CA MET A 10 -10.52 9.72 -0.74
C MET A 10 -9.41 9.71 0.32
N MET A 11 -8.20 10.09 -0.06
CA MET A 11 -7.05 10.09 0.85
C MET A 11 -7.18 11.13 1.97
N GLU A 12 -7.85 12.25 1.73
CA GLU A 12 -8.16 13.22 2.79
C GLU A 12 -8.93 12.57 3.95
N ARG A 13 -9.72 11.54 3.67
CA ARG A 13 -10.48 10.80 4.68
C ARG A 13 -9.65 9.74 5.40
N PHE A 14 -8.79 9.04 4.66
CA PHE A 14 -8.04 7.90 5.20
C PHE A 14 -6.68 8.29 5.79
N ARG A 15 -6.05 9.34 5.27
CA ARG A 15 -4.72 9.79 5.72
C ARG A 15 -4.63 10.10 7.21
N PRO A 16 -5.59 10.81 7.84
CA PRO A 16 -5.54 11.06 9.28
C PRO A 16 -5.48 9.79 10.11
N LEU A 17 -6.14 8.73 9.66
CA LEU A 17 -6.17 7.44 10.32
C LEU A 17 -4.82 6.76 10.29
N ILE A 18 -4.17 6.79 9.13
CA ILE A 18 -2.82 6.26 8.93
C ILE A 18 -1.80 7.05 9.74
N THR A 19 -1.90 8.38 9.71
CA THR A 19 -1.01 9.30 10.42
C THR A 19 -1.14 9.15 11.94
N ALA A 20 -2.34 8.85 12.45
CA ALA A 20 -2.58 8.62 13.87
C ALA A 20 -1.78 7.43 14.42
N HIS A 21 -1.40 6.48 13.57
CA HIS A 21 -0.55 5.35 13.92
C HIS A 21 0.94 5.60 13.63
N GLY A 22 1.32 6.85 13.33
CA GLY A 22 2.70 7.23 13.08
C GLY A 22 3.25 6.83 11.71
N LEU A 23 2.37 6.49 10.77
CA LEU A 23 2.77 6.05 9.44
C LEU A 23 2.51 7.12 8.37
N THR A 24 3.34 7.14 7.34
CA THR A 24 3.05 7.88 6.10
C THR A 24 2.18 7.02 5.19
N GLU A 25 1.55 7.64 4.21
CA GLU A 25 0.78 6.93 3.18
C GLU A 25 1.65 5.90 2.43
N GLN A 26 2.89 6.28 2.09
CA GLN A 26 3.81 5.37 1.41
C GLN A 26 4.17 4.17 2.26
N GLN A 27 4.46 4.39 3.54
CA GLN A 27 4.76 3.30 4.48
C GLN A 27 3.58 2.34 4.62
N TRP A 28 2.37 2.87 4.70
CA TRP A 28 1.17 2.05 4.77
C TRP A 28 0.96 1.21 3.50
N ARG A 29 1.21 1.79 2.32
CA ARG A 29 1.14 1.03 1.05
C ARG A 29 2.13 -0.13 1.02
N VAL A 30 3.36 0.10 1.50
CA VAL A 30 4.38 -0.94 1.58
C VAL A 30 3.95 -2.05 2.55
N ILE A 31 3.46 -1.68 3.72
CA ILE A 31 2.98 -2.66 4.72
C ILE A 31 1.86 -3.51 4.13
N ARG A 32 0.89 -2.89 3.46
CA ARG A 32 -0.22 -3.61 2.83
C ARG A 32 0.26 -4.59 1.75
N ALA A 33 1.18 -4.16 0.92
CA ALA A 33 1.74 -5.00 -0.13
C ALA A 33 2.44 -6.23 0.45
N LEU A 34 3.26 -6.04 1.47
CA LEU A 34 3.95 -7.13 2.14
C LEU A 34 2.99 -8.06 2.90
N ASN A 35 1.94 -7.50 3.48
CA ASN A 35 0.92 -8.31 4.17
C ASN A 35 0.11 -9.17 3.19
N GLU A 36 -0.20 -8.64 2.01
CA GLU A 36 -0.99 -9.34 1.00
C GLU A 36 -0.19 -10.38 0.23
N HIS A 37 1.04 -10.04 -0.16
CA HIS A 37 1.86 -10.86 -1.06
C HIS A 37 2.99 -11.62 -0.35
N GLY A 38 3.24 -11.33 0.91
CA GLY A 38 4.37 -11.90 1.65
C GLY A 38 5.69 -11.19 1.37
N PRO A 39 6.80 -11.74 1.87
CA PRO A 39 8.12 -11.13 1.68
C PRO A 39 8.47 -10.93 0.21
N MET A 40 9.06 -9.78 -0.12
CA MET A 40 9.38 -9.39 -1.49
C MET A 40 10.70 -8.64 -1.57
N GLU A 41 11.29 -8.63 -2.76
CA GLU A 41 12.42 -7.78 -3.07
C GLU A 41 11.95 -6.32 -3.28
N PRO A 42 12.79 -5.31 -2.98
CA PRO A 42 12.41 -3.90 -3.11
C PRO A 42 11.83 -3.52 -4.48
N ARG A 43 12.34 -4.10 -5.55
CA ARG A 43 11.88 -3.87 -6.91
C ARG A 43 10.40 -4.24 -7.10
N HIS A 44 9.99 -5.38 -6.57
CA HIS A 44 8.59 -5.82 -6.63
C HIS A 44 7.68 -4.92 -5.79
N ILE A 45 8.17 -4.48 -4.63
CA ILE A 45 7.41 -3.54 -3.78
C ILE A 45 7.21 -2.22 -4.52
N SER A 46 8.24 -1.71 -5.18
CA SER A 46 8.16 -0.49 -5.99
C SER A 46 7.09 -0.59 -7.08
N ASP A 47 7.05 -1.70 -7.79
CA ASP A 47 6.08 -1.93 -8.87
C ASP A 47 4.65 -1.96 -8.32
N ILE A 48 4.41 -2.73 -7.26
CA ILE A 48 3.07 -2.86 -6.65
C ILE A 48 2.59 -1.55 -6.03
N CYS A 49 3.48 -0.85 -5.33
CA CYS A 49 3.13 0.38 -4.61
C CYS A 49 3.16 1.64 -5.48
N THR A 50 3.61 1.53 -6.72
CA THR A 50 3.80 2.68 -7.61
C THR A 50 4.67 3.76 -6.95
N ILE A 51 5.83 3.32 -6.45
CA ILE A 51 6.85 4.18 -5.83
C ILE A 51 8.15 3.96 -6.61
N SER A 52 8.83 5.03 -6.97
CA SER A 52 10.09 4.91 -7.72
C SER A 52 11.17 4.19 -6.90
N SER A 53 12.08 3.49 -7.57
CA SER A 53 13.17 2.76 -6.89
C SER A 53 14.03 3.62 -5.97
N PRO A 54 14.45 4.84 -6.36
CA PRO A 54 15.18 5.72 -5.44
C PRO A 54 14.37 6.10 -4.20
N SER A 55 13.09 6.41 -4.36
CA SER A 55 12.19 6.71 -3.24
C SER A 55 11.98 5.50 -2.35
N MET A 56 11.84 4.31 -2.94
CA MET A 56 11.65 3.05 -2.20
C MET A 56 12.84 2.76 -1.28
N ALA A 57 14.06 2.98 -1.74
CA ALA A 57 15.25 2.77 -0.93
C ALA A 57 15.19 3.59 0.36
N GLY A 58 14.83 4.87 0.26
CA GLY A 58 14.67 5.75 1.42
C GLY A 58 13.52 5.34 2.33
N VAL A 59 12.37 4.98 1.76
CA VAL A 59 11.20 4.50 2.52
C VAL A 59 11.54 3.25 3.31
N LEU A 60 12.17 2.26 2.68
CA LEU A 60 12.53 0.99 3.34
C LEU A 60 13.61 1.19 4.40
N ALA A 61 14.61 2.04 4.16
CA ALA A 61 15.64 2.34 5.15
C ALA A 61 15.02 2.93 6.43
N ARG A 62 14.08 3.86 6.27
CA ARG A 62 13.36 4.45 7.39
C ARG A 62 12.46 3.44 8.10
N MET A 63 11.77 2.60 7.35
CA MET A 63 10.91 1.56 7.92
C MET A 63 11.72 0.50 8.69
N GLU A 64 12.92 0.19 8.23
CA GLU A 64 13.82 -0.69 8.95
C GLU A 64 14.25 -0.08 10.29
N SER A 65 14.61 1.21 10.30
CA SER A 65 14.97 1.90 11.53
C SER A 65 13.80 2.05 12.51
N MET A 66 12.57 2.07 12.01
CA MET A 66 11.35 2.07 12.82
C MET A 66 10.91 0.66 13.26
N GLU A 67 11.67 -0.36 12.91
CA GLU A 67 11.37 -1.77 13.19
C GLU A 67 10.03 -2.25 12.57
N LEU A 68 9.68 -1.69 11.43
CA LEU A 68 8.48 -2.08 10.68
C LEU A 68 8.76 -3.19 9.67
N VAL A 69 9.98 -3.24 9.14
CA VAL A 69 10.43 -4.27 8.21
C VAL A 69 11.81 -4.79 8.62
N THR A 70 12.11 -6.01 8.19
CA THR A 70 13.45 -6.58 8.24
C THR A 70 13.94 -6.84 6.83
N LYS A 71 15.26 -6.80 6.64
CA LYS A 71 15.91 -7.09 5.38
C LYS A 71 16.86 -8.25 5.56
N GLU A 72 16.74 -9.26 4.71
CA GLU A 72 17.64 -10.39 4.65
C GLU A 72 18.29 -10.45 3.28
N ARG A 73 19.62 -10.62 3.25
CA ARG A 73 20.31 -10.86 1.99
C ARG A 73 20.21 -12.32 1.61
N PHE A 74 20.07 -12.59 0.32
CA PHE A 74 20.09 -13.96 -0.18
C PHE A 74 21.47 -14.55 -0.02
N ALA A 75 21.56 -15.79 0.47
CA ALA A 75 22.82 -16.50 0.64
C ALA A 75 23.55 -16.71 -0.70
N GLU A 76 22.80 -16.84 -1.79
CA GLU A 76 23.30 -17.09 -3.13
C GLU A 76 23.75 -15.81 -3.85
N ASP A 77 23.14 -14.67 -3.53
CA ASP A 77 23.48 -13.38 -4.11
C ASP A 77 23.28 -12.26 -3.09
N GLN A 78 24.38 -11.75 -2.56
CA GLN A 78 24.40 -10.71 -1.53
C GLN A 78 23.88 -9.35 -2.01
N ARG A 79 23.68 -9.18 -3.33
CA ARG A 79 23.09 -7.97 -3.91
C ARG A 79 21.57 -7.98 -3.83
N ARG A 80 20.96 -9.16 -3.66
CA ARG A 80 19.52 -9.34 -3.56
C ARG A 80 19.11 -9.29 -2.09
N VAL A 81 18.01 -8.60 -1.83
CA VAL A 81 17.46 -8.39 -0.49
C VAL A 81 16.00 -8.81 -0.46
N LEU A 82 15.62 -9.54 0.57
CA LEU A 82 14.23 -9.90 0.84
C LEU A 82 13.73 -9.05 2.01
N VAL A 83 12.64 -8.33 1.78
CA VAL A 83 12.01 -7.46 2.78
C VAL A 83 10.80 -8.18 3.36
N SER A 84 10.70 -8.22 4.68
CA SER A 84 9.61 -8.87 5.41
C SER A 84 9.03 -7.94 6.46
N LEU A 85 7.75 -8.11 6.78
CA LEU A 85 7.11 -7.40 7.88
C LEU A 85 7.61 -7.95 9.23
N THR A 86 7.71 -7.07 10.22
CA THR A 86 7.90 -7.46 11.62
C THR A 86 6.56 -7.83 12.25
N GLU A 87 6.59 -8.46 13.43
CA GLU A 87 5.38 -8.74 14.21
C GLU A 87 4.64 -7.45 14.56
N THR A 88 5.37 -6.37 14.85
CA THR A 88 4.79 -5.05 15.09
C THR A 88 3.95 -4.58 13.92
N SER A 89 4.44 -4.71 12.70
CA SER A 89 3.71 -4.33 11.49
C SER A 89 2.49 -5.19 11.24
N VAL A 90 2.58 -6.50 11.50
CA VAL A 90 1.43 -7.40 11.37
C VAL A 90 0.31 -6.98 12.33
N GLU A 91 0.65 -6.62 13.56
CA GLU A 91 -0.32 -6.11 14.53
C GLU A 91 -0.89 -4.75 14.12
N LEU A 92 -0.07 -3.86 13.55
CA LEU A 92 -0.54 -2.58 13.00
C LEU A 92 -1.57 -2.80 11.89
N VAL A 93 -1.33 -3.74 10.99
CA VAL A 93 -2.29 -4.08 9.93
C VAL A 93 -3.63 -4.47 10.54
N ARG A 94 -3.61 -5.30 11.56
CA ARG A 94 -4.83 -5.74 12.23
C ARG A 94 -5.63 -4.57 12.82
N VAL A 95 -4.94 -3.67 13.50
CA VAL A 95 -5.56 -2.51 14.16
C VAL A 95 -6.06 -1.49 13.13
N ILE A 96 -5.21 -1.11 12.19
CA ILE A 96 -5.55 -0.10 11.17
C ILE A 96 -6.67 -0.60 10.25
N SER A 97 -6.65 -1.87 9.89
CA SER A 97 -7.68 -2.45 9.00
C SER A 97 -9.09 -2.35 9.57
N LYS A 98 -9.25 -2.51 10.87
CA LYS A 98 -10.56 -2.33 11.53
C LYS A 98 -11.07 -0.91 11.39
N ASP A 99 -10.20 0.06 11.61
CA ASP A 99 -10.55 1.48 11.49
C ASP A 99 -10.85 1.85 10.04
N LEU A 100 -10.07 1.31 9.10
CA LEU A 100 -10.31 1.51 7.66
C LEU A 100 -11.66 0.94 7.21
N GLU A 101 -12.03 -0.23 7.71
CA GLU A 101 -13.34 -0.82 7.41
C GLU A 101 -14.49 0.08 7.84
N ALA A 102 -14.39 0.68 9.04
CA ALA A 102 -15.41 1.61 9.54
C ALA A 102 -15.52 2.85 8.65
N HIS A 103 -14.39 3.41 8.24
CA HIS A 103 -14.35 4.56 7.31
C HIS A 103 -14.87 4.21 5.93
N TYR A 104 -14.59 3.00 5.45
CA TYR A 104 -15.12 2.50 4.17
C TYR A 104 -16.64 2.41 4.18
N ARG A 105 -17.21 1.92 5.27
CA ARG A 105 -18.69 1.86 5.43
C ARG A 105 -19.31 3.24 5.45
N GLU A 106 -18.65 4.22 6.06
CA GLU A 106 -19.11 5.62 6.01
C GLU A 106 -19.06 6.19 4.60
N LEU A 107 -17.99 5.90 3.86
CA LEU A 107 -17.86 6.31 2.47
C LEU A 107 -19.00 5.71 1.63
N GLU A 108 -19.27 4.43 1.77
CA GLU A 108 -20.38 3.76 1.08
C GLU A 108 -21.74 4.36 1.41
N ARG A 109 -21.98 4.70 2.67
CA ARG A 109 -23.22 5.36 3.08
C ARG A 109 -23.36 6.75 2.46
N LYS A 110 -22.27 7.49 2.36
CA LYS A 110 -22.27 8.86 1.82
C LYS A 110 -22.44 8.90 0.31
N VAL A 111 -21.74 8.04 -0.40
CA VAL A 111 -21.68 8.01 -1.87
C VAL A 111 -22.69 7.04 -2.46
N GLY A 112 -23.01 6.00 -1.73
CA GLY A 112 -23.84 4.88 -2.17
C GLY A 112 -22.97 3.68 -2.57
N PRO A 113 -23.33 2.46 -2.11
CA PRO A 113 -22.53 1.26 -2.38
C PRO A 113 -22.46 0.93 -3.88
N GLU A 114 -23.50 1.26 -4.64
CA GLU A 114 -23.53 1.02 -6.09
C GLU A 114 -22.48 1.83 -6.85
N ILE A 115 -22.29 3.11 -6.46
CA ILE A 115 -21.28 3.97 -7.08
C ILE A 115 -19.87 3.47 -6.73
N VAL A 116 -19.64 3.11 -5.47
CA VAL A 116 -18.33 2.56 -5.03
C VAL A 116 -18.00 1.31 -5.82
N GLU A 117 -18.94 0.38 -5.97
CA GLU A 117 -18.74 -0.84 -6.74
C GLU A 117 -18.42 -0.57 -8.22
N ARG A 118 -19.17 0.37 -8.83
CA ARG A 118 -18.96 0.78 -10.23
C ARG A 118 -17.57 1.38 -10.43
N VAL A 119 -17.09 2.19 -9.50
CA VAL A 119 -15.76 2.78 -9.57
C VAL A 119 -14.69 1.70 -9.50
N TYR A 120 -14.81 0.75 -8.57
CA TYR A 120 -13.86 -0.36 -8.48
C TYR A 120 -13.80 -1.17 -9.78
N ARG A 121 -14.95 -1.56 -10.31
CA ARG A 121 -15.00 -2.31 -11.57
C ARG A 121 -14.39 -1.55 -12.73
N ALA A 122 -14.73 -0.26 -12.86
CA ALA A 122 -14.20 0.58 -13.94
C ALA A 122 -12.68 0.75 -13.84
N VAL A 123 -12.16 0.92 -12.62
CA VAL A 123 -10.71 1.04 -12.41
C VAL A 123 -10.01 -0.28 -12.68
N ASP A 124 -10.56 -1.40 -12.21
CA ASP A 124 -10.02 -2.74 -12.48
C ASP A 124 -9.96 -3.01 -14.00
N ASP A 125 -11.04 -2.72 -14.71
CA ASP A 125 -11.11 -2.87 -16.17
C ASP A 125 -10.08 -1.97 -16.88
N LEU A 126 -9.92 -0.74 -16.40
CA LEU A 126 -8.93 0.18 -16.95
C LEU A 126 -7.50 -0.35 -16.77
N LEU A 127 -7.17 -0.83 -15.56
CA LEU A 127 -5.86 -1.38 -15.26
C LEU A 127 -5.58 -2.63 -16.09
N ALA A 128 -6.55 -3.55 -16.16
CA ALA A 128 -6.43 -4.77 -16.96
C ALA A 128 -6.19 -4.45 -18.43
N GLY A 129 -6.92 -3.49 -18.99
CA GLY A 129 -6.75 -3.09 -20.39
C GLY A 129 -5.40 -2.45 -20.68
N LEU A 130 -4.84 -1.71 -19.73
CA LEU A 130 -3.52 -1.09 -19.87
C LEU A 130 -2.39 -2.12 -19.74
N GLU A 131 -2.56 -3.12 -18.89
CA GLU A 131 -1.56 -4.18 -18.67
C GLU A 131 -1.48 -5.15 -19.86
N GLU A 132 -2.60 -5.41 -20.56
CA GLU A 132 -2.63 -6.26 -21.75
C GLU A 132 -1.84 -5.70 -22.95
N GLU A 133 -1.66 -4.38 -23.03
CA GLU A 133 -0.90 -3.74 -24.10
C GLU A 133 0.63 -3.87 -23.92
N ASP A 134 1.10 -4.19 -22.73
CA ASP A 134 2.52 -4.32 -22.39
C ASP A 134 3.07 -5.75 -22.62
N GLU A 135 2.24 -6.67 -23.04
CA GLU A 135 2.63 -8.02 -23.45
C GLU A 135 2.83 -8.10 -24.97
#